data_0c0bbacd533da34b05f758e6e8d966a3
#
_entry.id   0c0bbacd533da34b05f758e6e8d966a3
#
_cell.length_a   1.000
_cell.length_b   1.000
_cell.length_c   1.000
_cell.angle_alpha   90.00
_cell.angle_beta   90.00
_cell.angle_gamma   90.00
#
_symmetry.space_group_name_H-M   'P 1'
#
loop_
_entity.id
_entity.type
_entity.pdbx_description
1 polymer ?
#
loop_
_entity_poly.entity_id
_entity_poly.type
_entity_poly.pdbx_seq_one_letter_code
_entity_poly.pdbx_strand_id
1 'polypeptide(L)'
;MKKFTLFLSALFISMMSFATEVSFDFSAQGYENAAEVTSVNLNDDVTVTFNKGTNNNTPKYYSSGTAVRVYGGGYFTVTTKSGKFTKIELTFGTGDGSNAITTDVGNFATNAWTGTEASVKFTVGGTSGNRRLKAIKVTYGEVADNFVSAPTISGDVDFIESTTIAVVVEEGLKAYYTIDGTEPTSASAEYTAPFNVTAT
;
A
#
# COMPACT_ATOMS: atom_id res chain seq x y z
N MET A 1 -4.70 50.68 17.84
CA MET A 1 -4.63 49.21 17.85
C MET A 1 -4.30 48.78 16.44
N LYS A 2 -3.10 48.25 16.22
CA LYS A 2 -2.76 47.64 14.93
C LYS A 2 -3.29 46.22 14.94
N LYS A 3 -4.19 45.86 14.03
CA LYS A 3 -4.70 44.50 13.88
C LYS A 3 -3.64 43.71 13.09
N PHE A 4 -3.05 42.72 13.72
CA PHE A 4 -2.21 41.74 13.03
C PHE A 4 -3.08 40.55 12.64
N THR A 5 -3.28 40.33 11.36
CA THR A 5 -3.97 39.14 10.88
C THR A 5 -2.95 38.06 10.65
N LEU A 6 -2.88 37.08 11.55
CA LEU A 6 -2.05 35.91 11.40
C LEU A 6 -2.68 34.98 10.38
N PHE A 7 -2.11 34.88 9.18
CA PHE A 7 -2.40 33.81 8.25
C PHE A 7 -1.46 32.65 8.57
N LEU A 8 -1.93 31.72 9.37
CA LEU A 8 -1.23 30.48 9.62
C LEU A 8 -1.84 29.43 8.70
N SER A 9 -1.17 29.15 7.58
CA SER A 9 -1.50 27.99 6.76
C SER A 9 -0.53 26.86 7.14
N ALA A 10 -1.05 25.71 7.47
CA ALA A 10 -0.27 24.52 7.75
C ALA A 10 -0.16 23.68 6.47
N LEU A 11 1.06 23.44 6.02
CA LEU A 11 1.31 22.48 4.95
C LEU A 11 1.48 21.10 5.54
N PHE A 12 0.69 20.17 5.05
CA PHE A 12 0.78 18.77 5.41
C PHE A 12 1.92 18.12 4.65
N ILE A 13 2.85 17.52 5.39
CA ILE A 13 3.77 16.58 4.79
C ILE A 13 3.14 15.21 4.87
N SER A 14 2.94 14.61 3.70
CA SER A 14 2.63 13.21 3.59
C SER A 14 3.64 12.40 4.42
N MET A 15 3.13 11.51 5.28
CA MET A 15 3.95 10.44 5.81
C MET A 15 4.69 9.80 4.63
N MET A 16 6.00 9.63 4.75
CA MET A 16 6.71 8.76 3.84
C MET A 16 6.17 7.37 4.08
N SER A 17 5.23 6.95 3.26
CA SER A 17 4.81 5.56 3.20
C SER A 17 6.02 4.77 2.73
N PHE A 18 6.64 4.02 3.64
CA PHE A 18 7.68 3.07 3.26
C PHE A 18 6.98 1.88 2.63
N ALA A 19 7.01 1.83 1.30
CA ALA A 19 6.55 0.66 0.59
C ALA A 19 7.51 -0.50 0.86
N THR A 20 6.98 -1.60 1.39
CA THR A 20 7.71 -2.85 1.58
C THR A 20 7.56 -3.69 0.34
N GLU A 21 8.67 -4.20 -0.19
CA GLU A 21 8.68 -5.16 -1.29
C GLU A 21 9.01 -6.56 -0.76
N VAL A 22 8.22 -7.54 -1.20
CA VAL A 22 8.45 -8.97 -0.91
C VAL A 22 8.40 -9.75 -2.21
N SER A 23 9.41 -10.56 -2.45
CA SER A 23 9.49 -11.48 -3.59
C SER A 23 9.49 -12.92 -3.10
N PHE A 24 8.72 -13.78 -3.75
CA PHE A 24 8.63 -15.19 -3.41
C PHE A 24 8.67 -16.04 -4.68
N ASP A 25 9.61 -16.97 -4.76
CA ASP A 25 9.75 -17.92 -5.86
C ASP A 25 9.35 -19.32 -5.37
N PHE A 26 8.27 -19.86 -5.94
CA PHE A 26 7.77 -21.20 -5.59
C PHE A 26 8.76 -22.30 -5.95
N SER A 27 9.64 -22.09 -6.95
CA SER A 27 10.65 -23.07 -7.35
C SER A 27 11.76 -23.27 -6.32
N ALA A 28 11.96 -22.30 -5.43
CA ALA A 28 12.99 -22.32 -4.39
C ALA A 28 12.52 -22.93 -3.05
N GLN A 29 11.26 -23.39 -2.97
CA GLN A 29 10.66 -23.82 -1.70
C GLN A 29 10.80 -25.32 -1.40
N GLY A 30 11.42 -26.09 -2.28
CA GLY A 30 11.60 -27.52 -2.07
C GLY A 30 10.34 -28.37 -2.19
N TYR A 31 9.29 -27.87 -2.88
CA TYR A 31 8.07 -28.64 -3.09
C TYR A 31 8.34 -29.92 -3.90
N GLU A 32 7.79 -31.04 -3.43
CA GLU A 32 7.71 -32.26 -4.22
C GLU A 32 6.80 -32.10 -5.44
N ASN A 33 7.11 -32.85 -6.51
CA ASN A 33 6.26 -32.83 -7.71
C ASN A 33 4.85 -33.29 -7.38
N ALA A 34 3.83 -32.55 -7.84
CA ALA A 34 2.40 -32.74 -7.58
C ALA A 34 1.97 -32.49 -6.12
N ALA A 35 2.82 -31.89 -5.29
CA ALA A 35 2.41 -31.45 -3.96
C ALA A 35 1.27 -30.43 -4.03
N GLU A 36 0.26 -30.59 -3.21
CA GLU A 36 -0.83 -29.63 -3.09
C GLU A 36 -0.35 -28.36 -2.41
N VAL A 37 -0.72 -27.21 -2.97
CA VAL A 37 -0.38 -25.88 -2.42
C VAL A 37 -1.70 -25.15 -2.18
N THR A 38 -2.06 -25.00 -0.90
CA THR A 38 -3.31 -24.34 -0.50
C THR A 38 -3.05 -22.97 0.14
N SER A 39 -1.93 -22.80 0.81
CA SER A 39 -1.56 -21.53 1.44
C SER A 39 -0.04 -21.41 1.57
N VAL A 40 0.47 -20.20 1.38
CA VAL A 40 1.89 -19.87 1.51
C VAL A 40 2.03 -18.48 2.12
N ASN A 41 2.86 -18.37 3.15
CA ASN A 41 3.25 -17.06 3.67
C ASN A 41 4.47 -16.57 2.89
N LEU A 42 4.37 -15.40 2.27
CA LEU A 42 5.48 -14.75 1.60
C LEU A 42 6.45 -14.14 2.64
N ASN A 43 5.88 -13.63 3.72
CA ASN A 43 6.53 -13.18 4.94
C ASN A 43 5.52 -13.22 6.10
N ASP A 44 5.80 -12.54 7.22
CA ASP A 44 4.91 -12.51 8.40
C ASP A 44 3.57 -11.79 8.13
N ASP A 45 3.54 -10.85 7.18
CA ASP A 45 2.36 -10.04 6.87
C ASP A 45 1.56 -10.56 5.66
N VAL A 46 2.23 -11.08 4.65
CA VAL A 46 1.62 -11.40 3.36
C VAL A 46 1.43 -12.89 3.17
N THR A 47 0.20 -13.28 2.85
CA THR A 47 -0.18 -14.68 2.57
C THR A 47 -0.80 -14.79 1.19
N VAL A 48 -0.51 -15.89 0.49
CA VAL A 48 -1.20 -16.32 -0.74
C VAL A 48 -1.96 -17.60 -0.44
N THR A 49 -3.26 -17.60 -0.70
CA THR A 49 -4.10 -18.80 -0.61
C THR A 49 -4.52 -19.24 -2.00
N PHE A 50 -4.55 -20.56 -2.26
CA PHE A 50 -4.94 -21.14 -3.51
C PHE A 50 -6.21 -21.97 -3.36
N ASN A 51 -7.10 -21.87 -4.34
CA ASN A 51 -8.37 -22.58 -4.31
C ASN A 51 -8.73 -23.14 -5.71
N LYS A 52 -9.28 -24.32 -5.73
CA LYS A 52 -9.74 -24.94 -6.98
C LYS A 52 -10.94 -24.23 -7.62
N GLY A 53 -11.68 -23.43 -6.85
CA GLY A 53 -12.89 -22.77 -7.31
C GLY A 53 -13.90 -23.77 -7.83
N THR A 54 -14.34 -23.59 -9.08
CA THR A 54 -15.28 -24.51 -9.78
C THR A 54 -14.59 -25.70 -10.44
N ASN A 55 -13.25 -25.77 -10.42
CA ASN A 55 -12.49 -26.88 -10.98
C ASN A 55 -12.44 -28.07 -10.02
N ASN A 56 -12.28 -29.28 -10.56
CA ASN A 56 -12.13 -30.49 -9.74
C ASN A 56 -10.70 -30.69 -9.22
N ASN A 57 -9.71 -30.04 -9.86
CA ASN A 57 -8.29 -30.19 -9.52
C ASN A 57 -7.84 -29.14 -8.53
N THR A 58 -7.30 -29.55 -7.39
CA THR A 58 -6.63 -28.67 -6.43
C THR A 58 -5.35 -28.09 -7.04
N PRO A 59 -5.02 -26.83 -6.75
CA PRO A 59 -3.73 -26.26 -7.16
C PRO A 59 -2.55 -27.07 -6.60
N LYS A 60 -1.58 -27.39 -7.47
CA LYS A 60 -0.42 -28.22 -7.16
C LYS A 60 0.85 -27.64 -7.75
N TYR A 61 1.97 -27.83 -7.06
CA TYR A 61 3.29 -27.55 -7.60
C TYR A 61 3.71 -28.63 -8.60
N TYR A 62 4.30 -28.23 -9.72
CA TYR A 62 4.87 -29.14 -10.71
C TYR A 62 6.31 -28.75 -11.06
N SER A 63 7.23 -29.68 -10.85
CA SER A 63 8.64 -29.50 -11.11
C SER A 63 8.95 -29.21 -12.60
N SER A 64 8.16 -29.79 -13.52
CA SER A 64 8.32 -29.55 -14.99
C SER A 64 8.08 -28.10 -15.42
N GLY A 65 7.34 -27.33 -14.64
CA GLY A 65 7.11 -25.90 -14.89
C GLY A 65 7.71 -25.00 -13.81
N THR A 66 8.28 -25.60 -12.76
CA THR A 66 8.79 -24.93 -11.56
C THR A 66 7.79 -23.96 -10.93
N ALA A 67 6.52 -24.36 -10.91
CA ALA A 67 5.42 -23.44 -10.62
C ALA A 67 4.20 -24.14 -10.01
N VAL A 68 3.38 -23.39 -9.29
CA VAL A 68 2.06 -23.80 -8.83
C VAL A 68 1.08 -23.68 -10.00
N ARG A 69 0.45 -24.78 -10.38
CA ARG A 69 -0.58 -24.83 -11.42
C ARG A 69 -1.95 -24.53 -10.82
N VAL A 70 -2.56 -23.45 -11.29
CA VAL A 70 -3.96 -23.10 -10.99
C VAL A 70 -4.78 -23.32 -12.24
N TYR A 71 -5.80 -24.17 -12.14
CA TYR A 71 -6.61 -24.61 -13.28
C TYR A 71 -7.72 -23.61 -13.61
N GLY A 72 -8.25 -23.67 -14.83
CA GLY A 72 -9.38 -22.84 -15.25
C GLY A 72 -10.58 -23.00 -14.31
N GLY A 73 -11.15 -21.91 -13.84
CA GLY A 73 -12.15 -21.84 -12.78
C GLY A 73 -11.62 -21.82 -11.35
N GLY A 74 -10.29 -22.03 -11.17
CA GLY A 74 -9.61 -21.85 -9.89
C GLY A 74 -9.14 -20.41 -9.69
N TYR A 75 -8.66 -20.11 -8.48
CA TYR A 75 -8.18 -18.77 -8.12
C TYR A 75 -7.10 -18.83 -7.04
N PHE A 76 -6.40 -17.73 -6.86
CA PHE A 76 -5.58 -17.49 -5.68
C PHE A 76 -5.83 -16.07 -5.17
N THR A 77 -5.69 -15.89 -3.85
CA THR A 77 -5.90 -14.61 -3.18
C THR A 77 -4.61 -14.22 -2.46
N VAL A 78 -4.18 -12.99 -2.68
CA VAL A 78 -3.05 -12.38 -1.97
C VAL A 78 -3.62 -11.43 -0.93
N THR A 79 -3.23 -11.60 0.33
CA THR A 79 -3.76 -10.82 1.46
C THR A 79 -2.61 -10.31 2.31
N THR A 80 -2.69 -9.06 2.77
CA THR A 80 -1.79 -8.49 3.79
C THR A 80 -2.53 -8.27 5.10
N LYS A 81 -1.82 -8.42 6.22
CA LYS A 81 -2.32 -8.12 7.56
C LYS A 81 -2.20 -6.65 7.91
N SER A 82 -1.25 -5.94 7.27
CA SER A 82 -0.97 -4.53 7.54
C SER A 82 -0.83 -3.77 6.23
N GLY A 83 -1.34 -2.54 6.20
CA GLY A 83 -1.31 -1.69 5.01
C GLY A 83 -2.11 -2.24 3.83
N LYS A 84 -1.81 -1.75 2.64
CA LYS A 84 -2.46 -2.15 1.39
C LYS A 84 -1.43 -2.42 0.30
N PHE A 85 -1.75 -3.33 -0.62
CA PHE A 85 -0.96 -3.52 -1.84
C PHE A 85 -1.13 -2.31 -2.76
N THR A 86 -0.03 -1.87 -3.34
CA THR A 86 -0.02 -0.90 -4.45
C THR A 86 0.34 -1.57 -5.76
N LYS A 87 1.07 -2.70 -5.70
CA LYS A 87 1.46 -3.48 -6.88
C LYS A 87 1.63 -4.97 -6.52
N ILE A 88 1.20 -5.86 -7.43
CA ILE A 88 1.45 -7.30 -7.37
C ILE A 88 1.89 -7.75 -8.75
N GLU A 89 3.10 -8.28 -8.88
CA GLU A 89 3.68 -8.77 -10.12
C GLU A 89 3.75 -10.30 -10.10
N LEU A 90 3.25 -10.93 -11.18
CA LEU A 90 3.21 -12.36 -11.33
C LEU A 90 4.22 -12.82 -12.38
N THR A 91 5.02 -13.83 -12.05
CA THR A 91 5.89 -14.52 -13.00
C THR A 91 5.36 -15.91 -13.26
N PHE A 92 5.23 -16.28 -14.52
CA PHE A 92 4.74 -17.59 -14.92
C PHE A 92 5.85 -18.53 -15.36
N GLY A 93 5.69 -19.82 -15.06
CA GLY A 93 6.66 -20.86 -15.34
C GLY A 93 6.56 -21.43 -16.76
N THR A 94 7.48 -22.33 -17.09
CA THR A 94 7.51 -23.01 -18.37
C THR A 94 6.22 -23.82 -18.61
N GLY A 95 5.69 -23.74 -19.83
CA GLY A 95 4.43 -24.40 -20.20
C GLY A 95 3.21 -23.76 -19.56
N ASP A 96 3.31 -22.47 -19.20
CA ASP A 96 2.14 -21.71 -18.77
C ASP A 96 1.04 -21.73 -19.82
N GLY A 97 -0.20 -21.75 -19.38
CA GLY A 97 -1.36 -21.70 -20.26
C GLY A 97 -1.73 -20.28 -20.65
N SER A 98 -2.70 -20.17 -21.55
CA SER A 98 -3.21 -18.90 -22.07
C SER A 98 -4.50 -18.42 -21.41
N ASN A 99 -4.95 -19.08 -20.34
CA ASN A 99 -6.17 -18.68 -19.65
C ASN A 99 -6.06 -17.23 -19.17
N ALA A 100 -7.07 -16.42 -19.43
CA ALA A 100 -7.14 -15.06 -18.93
C ALA A 100 -7.14 -15.06 -17.40
N ILE A 101 -6.50 -14.07 -16.80
CA ILE A 101 -6.61 -13.81 -15.37
C ILE A 101 -7.43 -12.53 -15.21
N THR A 102 -8.40 -12.57 -14.30
CA THR A 102 -9.18 -11.41 -13.88
C THR A 102 -9.01 -11.20 -12.39
N THR A 103 -9.15 -9.96 -11.94
CA THR A 103 -9.13 -9.61 -10.51
C THR A 103 -10.48 -9.08 -10.09
N ASP A 104 -10.82 -9.25 -8.82
CA ASP A 104 -12.06 -8.73 -8.23
C ASP A 104 -11.98 -7.21 -7.98
N VAL A 105 -10.78 -6.69 -7.80
CA VAL A 105 -10.50 -5.26 -7.51
C VAL A 105 -9.25 -4.81 -8.27
N GLY A 106 -9.09 -3.50 -8.44
CA GLY A 106 -7.93 -2.89 -9.08
C GLY A 106 -7.82 -3.19 -10.59
N ASN A 107 -6.63 -2.99 -11.14
CA ASN A 107 -6.36 -3.21 -12.56
C ASN A 107 -5.26 -4.25 -12.73
N PHE A 108 -5.47 -5.28 -13.56
CA PHE A 108 -4.49 -6.28 -13.90
C PHE A 108 -4.16 -6.27 -15.39
N ALA A 109 -2.94 -5.91 -15.73
CA ALA A 109 -2.45 -5.87 -17.10
C ALA A 109 -0.97 -6.25 -17.14
N THR A 110 -0.53 -6.91 -18.21
CA THR A 110 0.88 -7.28 -18.44
C THR A 110 1.50 -8.01 -17.23
N ASN A 111 0.75 -8.95 -16.64
CA ASN A 111 1.15 -9.74 -15.47
C ASN A 111 1.39 -8.92 -14.18
N ALA A 112 0.94 -7.68 -14.14
CA ALA A 112 1.00 -6.83 -12.96
C ALA A 112 -0.40 -6.32 -12.58
N TRP A 113 -0.71 -6.39 -11.30
CA TRP A 113 -1.87 -5.74 -10.71
C TRP A 113 -1.43 -4.43 -10.05
N THR A 114 -2.28 -3.41 -10.19
CA THR A 114 -2.14 -2.11 -9.52
C THR A 114 -3.47 -1.71 -8.88
N GLY A 115 -3.40 -1.09 -7.71
CA GLY A 115 -4.57 -0.66 -6.95
C GLY A 115 -4.18 -0.26 -5.54
N THR A 116 -5.15 -0.27 -4.61
CA THR A 116 -4.95 0.11 -3.21
C THR A 116 -5.85 -0.74 -2.34
N GLU A 117 -5.47 -2.03 -2.17
CA GLU A 117 -6.31 -3.01 -1.48
C GLU A 117 -5.50 -3.91 -0.55
N ALA A 118 -6.11 -4.35 0.56
CA ALA A 118 -5.50 -5.31 1.49
C ALA A 118 -5.64 -6.77 1.04
N SER A 119 -6.53 -7.03 0.08
CA SER A 119 -6.79 -8.38 -0.46
C SER A 119 -7.14 -8.29 -1.93
N VAL A 120 -6.51 -9.14 -2.76
CA VAL A 120 -6.74 -9.21 -4.20
C VAL A 120 -6.89 -10.67 -4.61
N LYS A 121 -8.02 -10.99 -5.23
CA LYS A 121 -8.28 -12.33 -5.77
C LYS A 121 -8.03 -12.35 -7.28
N PHE A 122 -7.17 -13.28 -7.71
CA PHE A 122 -6.84 -13.56 -9.10
C PHE A 122 -7.55 -14.82 -9.56
N THR A 123 -8.52 -14.71 -10.46
CA THR A 123 -9.29 -15.83 -10.98
C THR A 123 -8.76 -16.25 -12.35
N VAL A 124 -8.46 -17.54 -12.50
CA VAL A 124 -8.07 -18.15 -13.78
C VAL A 124 -9.34 -18.50 -14.56
N GLY A 125 -9.56 -17.82 -15.66
CA GLY A 125 -10.74 -17.97 -16.49
C GLY A 125 -10.82 -19.32 -17.21
N GLY A 126 -12.01 -19.63 -17.75
CA GLY A 126 -12.29 -20.87 -18.47
C GLY A 126 -12.60 -22.05 -17.53
N THR A 127 -12.99 -23.18 -18.16
CA THR A 127 -13.32 -24.45 -17.46
C THR A 127 -12.24 -25.51 -17.64
N SER A 128 -11.27 -25.26 -18.49
CA SER A 128 -10.11 -26.12 -18.79
C SER A 128 -8.85 -25.27 -18.91
N GLY A 129 -7.70 -25.91 -19.09
CA GLY A 129 -6.41 -25.21 -19.13
C GLY A 129 -5.93 -24.82 -17.72
N ASN A 130 -4.92 -23.96 -17.66
CA ASN A 130 -4.32 -23.52 -16.38
C ASN A 130 -3.45 -22.29 -16.57
N ARG A 131 -3.01 -21.70 -15.43
CA ARG A 131 -1.87 -20.79 -15.33
C ARG A 131 -0.86 -21.41 -14.37
N ARG A 132 0.43 -21.12 -14.60
CA ARG A 132 1.55 -21.67 -13.80
C ARG A 132 2.28 -20.56 -13.08
N LEU A 133 1.84 -20.22 -11.87
CA LEU A 133 2.47 -19.19 -11.04
C LEU A 133 3.82 -19.68 -10.51
N LYS A 134 4.92 -19.12 -11.01
CA LYS A 134 6.29 -19.44 -10.63
C LYS A 134 6.77 -18.55 -9.50
N ALA A 135 6.52 -17.23 -9.60
CA ALA A 135 6.92 -16.28 -8.58
C ALA A 135 5.89 -15.16 -8.46
N ILE A 136 5.91 -14.52 -7.31
CA ILE A 136 5.10 -13.35 -7.00
C ILE A 136 5.99 -12.31 -6.32
N LYS A 137 5.84 -11.04 -6.74
CA LYS A 137 6.44 -9.90 -6.07
C LYS A 137 5.32 -8.95 -5.68
N VAL A 138 5.29 -8.52 -4.44
CA VAL A 138 4.30 -7.59 -3.92
C VAL A 138 4.97 -6.33 -3.40
N THR A 139 4.32 -5.19 -3.61
CA THR A 139 4.66 -3.90 -2.99
C THR A 139 3.46 -3.50 -2.15
N TYR A 140 3.65 -3.31 -0.85
CA TYR A 140 2.59 -2.97 0.09
C TYR A 140 3.11 -2.06 1.21
N GLY A 141 2.22 -1.41 1.92
CA GLY A 141 2.54 -0.54 3.06
C GLY A 141 1.34 0.29 3.47
N GLU A 142 1.56 1.14 4.45
CA GLU A 142 0.57 2.14 4.81
C GLU A 142 0.33 3.05 3.60
N VAL A 143 -0.89 3.09 3.12
CA VAL A 143 -1.30 4.10 2.17
C VAL A 143 -1.63 5.31 3.01
N ALA A 144 -0.84 6.35 2.87
CA ALA A 144 -1.19 7.61 3.50
C ALA A 144 -2.62 7.97 3.05
N ASP A 145 -3.57 7.90 3.96
CA ASP A 145 -4.85 8.57 3.75
C ASP A 145 -4.47 10.05 3.61
N ASN A 146 -4.64 10.62 2.42
CA ASN A 146 -4.33 12.04 2.16
C ASN A 146 -5.27 12.98 2.94
N PHE A 147 -6.03 12.45 3.87
CA PHE A 147 -6.88 13.22 4.76
C PHE A 147 -6.18 13.38 6.11
N VAL A 148 -5.33 14.36 6.18
CA VAL A 148 -4.80 14.83 7.46
C VAL A 148 -5.76 15.91 7.98
N SER A 149 -6.27 15.74 9.19
CA SER A 149 -7.09 16.78 9.84
C SER A 149 -6.29 18.08 9.94
N ALA A 150 -6.93 19.20 9.66
CA ALA A 150 -6.29 20.50 9.84
C ALA A 150 -5.78 20.61 11.30
N PRO A 151 -4.54 21.02 11.53
CA PRO A 151 -4.01 21.14 12.87
C PRO A 151 -4.83 22.17 13.67
N THR A 152 -5.01 21.90 14.96
CA THR A 152 -5.62 22.88 15.84
C THR A 152 -4.57 23.89 16.25
N ILE A 153 -4.85 25.16 15.96
CA ILE A 153 -3.99 26.27 16.29
C ILE A 153 -4.62 27.08 17.43
N SER A 154 -3.86 27.41 18.44
CA SER A 154 -4.26 28.28 19.53
C SER A 154 -3.32 29.49 19.64
N GLY A 155 -3.88 30.60 20.04
CA GLY A 155 -3.22 31.90 20.20
C GLY A 155 -4.24 33.02 19.96
N ASP A 156 -4.01 34.18 20.55
CA ASP A 156 -4.88 35.34 20.33
C ASP A 156 -4.59 35.95 18.96
N VAL A 157 -5.66 36.16 18.17
CA VAL A 157 -5.57 36.78 16.84
C VAL A 157 -5.49 38.32 16.93
N ASP A 158 -5.95 38.91 18.03
CA ASP A 158 -5.88 40.33 18.35
C ASP A 158 -5.08 40.51 19.65
N PHE A 159 -3.85 40.95 19.58
CA PHE A 159 -2.98 41.17 20.75
C PHE A 159 -2.22 42.50 20.66
N ILE A 160 -1.76 43.01 21.81
CA ILE A 160 -1.13 44.34 21.89
C ILE A 160 0.40 44.24 21.85
N GLU A 161 1.00 43.30 22.56
CA GLU A 161 2.47 43.15 22.64
C GLU A 161 2.95 41.87 22.01
N SER A 162 2.43 40.75 22.51
CA SER A 162 2.76 39.42 21.96
C SER A 162 1.67 38.41 22.27
N THR A 163 1.61 37.37 21.47
CA THR A 163 0.81 36.17 21.72
C THR A 163 1.65 34.93 21.54
N THR A 164 1.34 33.87 22.29
CA THR A 164 1.97 32.55 22.13
C THR A 164 1.15 31.71 21.18
N ILE A 165 1.75 31.23 20.13
CA ILE A 165 1.13 30.30 19.16
C ILE A 165 1.52 28.88 19.56
N ALA A 166 0.51 28.04 19.72
CA ALA A 166 0.68 26.59 19.88
C ALA A 166 -0.12 25.86 18.80
N VAL A 167 0.49 24.82 18.23
CA VAL A 167 -0.11 23.97 17.19
C VAL A 167 -0.14 22.54 17.71
N VAL A 168 -1.31 21.91 17.67
CA VAL A 168 -1.44 20.47 17.95
C VAL A 168 -1.19 19.72 16.64
N VAL A 169 -0.11 18.95 16.62
CA VAL A 169 0.29 18.10 15.49
C VAL A 169 0.06 16.66 15.89
N GLU A 170 -0.61 15.87 15.03
CA GLU A 170 -0.83 14.45 15.26
C GLU A 170 0.50 13.68 15.24
N GLU A 171 0.58 12.57 15.99
CA GLU A 171 1.78 11.76 16.08
C GLU A 171 2.24 11.27 14.69
N GLY A 172 3.54 11.43 14.40
CA GLY A 172 4.14 11.06 13.12
C GLY A 172 4.00 12.10 12.01
N LEU A 173 3.30 13.22 12.26
CA LEU A 173 3.17 14.33 11.30
C LEU A 173 4.15 15.48 11.64
N LYS A 174 4.43 16.31 10.63
CA LYS A 174 5.19 17.56 10.77
C LYS A 174 4.31 18.73 10.32
N ALA A 175 4.34 19.83 11.05
CA ALA A 175 3.71 21.07 10.64
C ALA A 175 4.78 22.11 10.27
N TYR A 176 4.53 22.86 9.19
CA TYR A 176 5.36 23.99 8.77
C TYR A 176 4.54 25.26 8.84
N TYR A 177 5.18 26.39 9.12
CA TYR A 177 4.48 27.65 9.26
C TYR A 177 5.26 28.81 8.66
N THR A 178 4.53 29.89 8.35
CA THR A 178 5.05 31.23 8.01
C THR A 178 4.37 32.26 8.88
N ILE A 179 5.01 33.37 9.14
CA ILE A 179 4.44 34.50 9.89
C ILE A 179 4.31 35.76 9.05
N ASP A 180 4.63 35.68 7.76
CA ASP A 180 4.58 36.77 6.79
C ASP A 180 3.39 36.74 5.85
N GLY A 181 2.47 35.77 6.07
CA GLY A 181 1.28 35.59 5.23
C GLY A 181 1.50 34.81 3.95
N THR A 182 2.71 34.30 3.70
CA THR A 182 2.98 33.40 2.59
C THR A 182 2.50 31.99 2.89
N GLU A 183 2.15 31.21 1.87
CA GLU A 183 1.80 29.81 2.05
C GLU A 183 3.02 28.98 2.45
N PRO A 184 2.98 28.22 3.57
CA PRO A 184 4.11 27.41 4.00
C PRO A 184 4.38 26.27 3.03
N THR A 185 5.66 25.94 2.89
CA THR A 185 6.16 24.80 2.12
C THR A 185 7.00 23.89 3.00
N SER A 186 7.46 22.76 2.50
CA SER A 186 8.42 21.91 3.22
C SER A 186 9.78 22.58 3.49
N ALA A 187 10.04 23.71 2.86
CA ALA A 187 11.23 24.55 3.11
C ALA A 187 10.99 25.65 4.17
N SER A 188 9.75 25.81 4.63
CA SER A 188 9.37 26.76 5.67
C SER A 188 9.81 26.28 7.06
N ALA A 189 9.66 27.11 8.09
CA ALA A 189 10.01 26.75 9.46
C ALA A 189 9.14 25.56 9.95
N GLU A 190 9.79 24.53 10.48
CA GLU A 190 9.11 23.40 11.11
C GLU A 190 8.63 23.78 12.51
N TYR A 191 7.38 23.50 12.84
CA TYR A 191 6.86 23.69 14.19
C TYR A 191 7.34 22.56 15.11
N THR A 192 8.10 22.92 16.13
CA THR A 192 8.63 21.96 17.10
C THR A 192 8.19 22.26 18.55
N ALA A 193 7.78 23.48 18.84
CA ALA A 193 7.32 23.92 20.15
C ALA A 193 6.55 25.24 20.04
N PRO A 194 5.74 25.62 21.05
CA PRO A 194 5.08 26.92 21.11
C PRO A 194 6.09 28.07 20.99
N PHE A 195 5.71 29.09 20.22
CA PHE A 195 6.56 30.28 19.99
C PHE A 195 5.77 31.58 20.12
N ASN A 196 6.45 32.69 20.41
CA ASN A 196 5.85 33.99 20.56
C ASN A 196 5.87 34.76 19.24
N VAL A 197 4.76 35.40 18.92
CA VAL A 197 4.63 36.41 17.86
C VAL A 197 4.43 37.75 18.51
N THR A 198 5.23 38.76 18.12
CA THR A 198 5.15 40.12 18.64
C THR A 198 4.46 41.04 17.64
N ALA A 199 3.67 42.00 18.15
CA ALA A 199 3.06 43.03 17.31
C ALA A 199 4.18 43.95 16.75
N THR A 200 4.18 44.19 15.45
CA THR A 200 5.12 45.15 14.77
C THR A 200 4.45 46.47 14.49
#